data_deda3892dd019ea13266e515e75b3ff3
#
_entry.id   deda3892dd019ea13266e515e75b3ff3
#
_cell.length_a   1.000
_cell.length_b   1.000
_cell.length_c   1.000
_cell.angle_alpha   90.00
_cell.angle_beta   90.00
_cell.angle_gamma   90.00
#
_symmetry.space_group_name_H-M   'P 1'
#
loop_
_entity.id
_entity.type
_entity.pdbx_description
1 polymer ?
#
loop_
_entity_poly.entity_id
_entity_poly.type
_entity_poly.pdbx_seq_one_letter_code
_entity_poly.pdbx_strand_id
1 'polypeptide(L)'
;MNFSNNGARKIFNGADMERIKCREHLIKSDVLFPPPPRPWVPTAPLEESRPSCIFSVMSYNVLSSSYATPKMYGYCPKEYLNWEVRGQNIMSEIFQYNADIICLQEVEMEQFDVFFLPNLQSMEYEGIFAPKSRALTMSELNRNLVDGCAIFWKIDKFSLDKSKLVEYKTLAVQDGADSSVMLNRVWSRDNVGRLAVLKTTAAAWTHGPPVDPNDIEQLIIVANTHLHWDPRFPDVKTIQSMMLTREIVAMVKSVRSSPERILKFSEIKVLLCGDFNSLMDSGVFQFLSTGQLPLSHSEFEGFDYINAIVNMMGGEYSDRITHPLNLSSACIPEIMPYTNYTYRFKAMIDYIFHSSSNMVCLGVYGPILQEWFDMFGVMGCPHPFVPSNHFPLIAAFQLTA
;
A
#
# COMPACT_ATOMS: atom_id res chain seq x y z
N MET A 1 -25.38 -51.54 -29.36
CA MET A 1 -25.61 -50.63 -28.21
C MET A 1 -24.76 -49.39 -28.48
N ASN A 2 -25.42 -48.31 -28.85
CA ASN A 2 -24.76 -47.03 -29.22
C ASN A 2 -24.42 -46.25 -27.96
N PHE A 3 -23.15 -45.94 -27.77
CA PHE A 3 -22.72 -44.93 -26.80
C PHE A 3 -22.64 -43.57 -27.52
N SER A 4 -23.59 -42.72 -27.20
CA SER A 4 -23.62 -41.31 -27.64
C SER A 4 -22.60 -40.51 -26.87
N ASN A 5 -21.64 -39.94 -27.58
CA ASN A 5 -20.65 -39.01 -27.10
C ASN A 5 -21.29 -37.60 -26.96
N ASN A 6 -21.79 -37.23 -25.78
CA ASN A 6 -22.22 -35.87 -25.49
C ASN A 6 -21.01 -35.02 -25.07
N GLY A 7 -20.29 -34.54 -26.06
CA GLY A 7 -19.29 -33.44 -25.91
C GLY A 7 -20.02 -32.13 -25.60
N ALA A 8 -20.07 -31.73 -24.32
CA ALA A 8 -20.53 -30.43 -23.93
C ALA A 8 -19.61 -29.37 -24.57
N ARG A 9 -20.09 -28.68 -25.61
CA ARG A 9 -19.46 -27.47 -26.16
C ARG A 9 -19.50 -26.42 -25.04
N LYS A 10 -18.33 -26.11 -24.46
CA LYS A 10 -18.16 -24.93 -23.62
C LYS A 10 -18.53 -23.71 -24.45
N ILE A 11 -19.67 -23.11 -24.18
CA ILE A 11 -20.07 -21.82 -24.75
C ILE A 11 -19.19 -20.78 -24.04
N PHE A 12 -18.13 -20.33 -24.71
CA PHE A 12 -17.33 -19.19 -24.25
C PHE A 12 -18.21 -17.95 -24.32
N ASN A 13 -18.31 -17.20 -23.21
CA ASN A 13 -19.00 -15.89 -23.21
C ASN A 13 -18.16 -14.86 -23.99
N GLY A 14 -18.76 -13.71 -24.36
CA GLY A 14 -18.07 -12.67 -25.14
C GLY A 14 -16.77 -12.21 -24.49
N ALA A 15 -16.72 -12.14 -23.14
CA ALA A 15 -15.54 -11.74 -22.39
C ALA A 15 -14.39 -12.76 -22.49
N ASP A 16 -14.71 -14.06 -22.56
CA ASP A 16 -13.70 -15.10 -22.74
C ASP A 16 -13.11 -15.06 -24.16
N MET A 17 -13.94 -14.73 -25.15
CA MET A 17 -13.49 -14.57 -26.54
C MET A 17 -12.58 -13.35 -26.73
N GLU A 18 -12.87 -12.23 -26.05
CA GLU A 18 -12.01 -11.04 -26.06
C GLU A 18 -10.66 -11.31 -25.38
N ARG A 19 -10.66 -12.02 -24.25
CA ARG A 19 -9.42 -12.44 -23.56
C ARG A 19 -8.53 -13.29 -24.45
N ILE A 20 -9.11 -14.23 -25.20
CA ILE A 20 -8.37 -15.08 -26.14
C ILE A 20 -7.79 -14.23 -27.26
N LYS A 21 -8.57 -13.30 -27.82
CA LYS A 21 -8.10 -12.38 -28.89
C LYS A 21 -6.96 -11.49 -28.42
N CYS A 22 -7.03 -10.92 -27.21
CA CYS A 22 -5.95 -10.11 -26.67
C CYS A 22 -4.66 -10.92 -26.47
N ARG A 23 -4.77 -12.13 -25.91
CA ARG A 23 -3.62 -13.03 -25.77
C ARG A 23 -3.00 -13.39 -27.14
N GLU A 24 -3.83 -13.65 -28.14
CA GLU A 24 -3.35 -13.93 -29.51
C GLU A 24 -2.70 -12.69 -30.12
N HIS A 25 -3.19 -11.48 -29.82
CA HIS A 25 -2.60 -10.23 -30.32
C HIS A 25 -1.23 -9.98 -29.67
N LEU A 26 -1.09 -10.16 -28.36
CA LEU A 26 0.20 -10.08 -27.65
C LEU A 26 1.23 -11.10 -28.15
N ILE A 27 0.78 -12.31 -28.53
CA ILE A 27 1.67 -13.35 -29.06
C ILE A 27 2.05 -13.08 -30.52
N LYS A 28 1.20 -12.41 -31.29
CA LYS A 28 1.40 -12.18 -32.73
C LYS A 28 2.09 -10.87 -33.06
N SER A 29 2.17 -9.90 -32.13
CA SER A 29 2.87 -8.66 -32.38
C SER A 29 4.38 -8.86 -32.20
N ASP A 30 5.11 -8.98 -33.27
CA ASP A 30 6.59 -9.07 -33.25
C ASP A 30 7.29 -7.81 -32.73
N VAL A 31 6.52 -6.73 -32.39
CA VAL A 31 7.05 -5.46 -31.91
C VAL A 31 6.19 -4.95 -30.77
N LEU A 32 6.54 -5.35 -29.54
CA LEU A 32 6.01 -4.76 -28.32
C LEU A 32 6.91 -3.61 -27.89
N PHE A 33 6.34 -2.43 -27.66
CA PHE A 33 7.06 -1.29 -27.09
C PHE A 33 6.69 -1.09 -25.62
N PRO A 34 7.68 -0.79 -24.77
CA PRO A 34 7.39 -0.45 -23.38
C PRO A 34 6.55 0.84 -23.29
N PRO A 35 5.80 1.04 -22.19
CA PRO A 35 5.12 2.30 -21.96
C PRO A 35 6.13 3.45 -21.90
N PRO A 36 5.73 4.65 -22.34
CA PRO A 36 6.58 5.83 -22.18
C PRO A 36 6.81 6.12 -20.69
N PRO A 37 7.89 6.84 -20.34
CA PRO A 37 8.10 7.29 -18.97
C PRO A 37 6.89 8.01 -18.43
N ARG A 38 6.52 7.70 -17.19
CA ARG A 38 5.39 8.35 -16.50
C ARG A 38 5.72 9.82 -16.26
N PRO A 39 4.77 10.75 -16.48
CA PRO A 39 5.01 12.17 -16.28
C PRO A 39 5.16 12.51 -14.79
N TRP A 40 6.07 13.42 -14.48
CA TRP A 40 6.12 14.05 -13.16
C TRP A 40 5.09 15.19 -13.08
N VAL A 41 4.26 15.20 -12.06
CA VAL A 41 3.23 16.20 -11.82
C VAL A 41 3.58 16.94 -10.53
N PRO A 42 4.05 18.21 -10.60
CA PRO A 42 4.33 19.01 -9.40
C PRO A 42 3.02 19.40 -8.70
N THR A 43 3.02 19.34 -7.35
CA THR A 43 1.87 19.70 -6.52
C THR A 43 2.12 20.92 -5.63
N ALA A 44 3.38 21.21 -5.31
CA ALA A 44 3.78 22.39 -4.56
C ALA A 44 5.18 22.86 -4.99
N PRO A 45 5.48 24.18 -4.83
CA PRO A 45 6.82 24.70 -5.03
C PRO A 45 7.76 24.21 -3.91
N LEU A 46 9.04 24.14 -4.23
CA LEU A 46 10.10 23.87 -3.27
C LEU A 46 10.32 25.08 -2.37
N GLU A 47 10.42 24.88 -1.05
CA GLU A 47 10.84 25.89 -0.08
C GLU A 47 12.38 25.86 0.04
N GLU A 48 13.04 26.94 -0.39
CA GLU A 48 14.52 27.03 -0.43
C GLU A 48 15.10 27.92 0.68
N SER A 49 14.27 28.69 1.37
CA SER A 49 14.74 29.65 2.37
C SER A 49 15.08 29.00 3.72
N ARG A 50 14.68 27.76 3.93
CA ARG A 50 14.90 26.99 5.17
C ARG A 50 15.68 25.70 4.88
N PRO A 51 16.45 25.19 5.88
CA PRO A 51 17.04 23.87 5.77
C PRO A 51 15.96 22.83 5.48
N SER A 52 16.17 21.99 4.48
CA SER A 52 15.16 20.98 4.14
C SER A 52 15.74 19.63 3.75
N CYS A 53 15.00 18.61 4.16
CA CYS A 53 15.18 17.23 3.74
C CYS A 53 14.15 16.90 2.66
N ILE A 54 14.65 16.59 1.46
CA ILE A 54 13.81 16.12 0.35
C ILE A 54 14.00 14.62 0.21
N PHE A 55 12.88 13.90 0.18
CA PHE A 55 12.88 12.45 0.00
C PHE A 55 11.67 11.97 -0.79
N SER A 56 11.82 10.83 -1.43
CA SER A 56 10.79 10.19 -2.23
C SER A 56 10.26 8.92 -1.55
N VAL A 57 8.98 8.65 -1.75
CA VAL A 57 8.26 7.50 -1.20
C VAL A 57 7.60 6.73 -2.33
N MET A 58 7.78 5.41 -2.35
CA MET A 58 7.08 4.47 -3.23
C MET A 58 6.13 3.61 -2.41
N SER A 59 4.88 3.45 -2.86
CA SER A 59 3.94 2.42 -2.41
C SER A 59 3.59 1.53 -3.57
N TYR A 60 3.83 0.20 -3.45
CA TYR A 60 3.66 -0.72 -4.56
C TYR A 60 3.18 -2.11 -4.12
N ASN A 61 1.97 -2.49 -4.54
CA ASN A 61 1.52 -3.88 -4.48
C ASN A 61 2.18 -4.66 -5.64
N VAL A 62 3.08 -5.58 -5.30
CA VAL A 62 3.93 -6.30 -6.27
C VAL A 62 3.26 -7.54 -6.87
N LEU A 63 2.04 -7.84 -6.48
CA LEU A 63 1.28 -9.05 -6.82
C LEU A 63 2.02 -10.34 -6.44
N SER A 64 1.60 -10.97 -5.35
CA SER A 64 2.13 -12.26 -4.91
C SER A 64 2.06 -13.32 -6.01
N SER A 65 3.05 -14.20 -6.08
CA SER A 65 3.07 -15.33 -7.01
C SER A 65 1.87 -16.24 -6.83
N SER A 66 1.41 -16.38 -5.59
CA SER A 66 0.24 -17.18 -5.23
C SER A 66 -1.05 -16.67 -5.87
N TYR A 67 -1.12 -15.37 -6.20
CA TYR A 67 -2.28 -14.74 -6.84
C TYR A 67 -2.08 -14.53 -8.34
N ALA A 68 -0.84 -14.46 -8.85
CA ALA A 68 -0.50 -14.26 -10.26
C ALA A 68 -0.77 -15.52 -11.09
N THR A 69 -2.03 -15.95 -11.18
CA THR A 69 -2.42 -17.21 -11.82
C THR A 69 -3.08 -17.02 -13.19
N PRO A 70 -2.93 -17.98 -14.12
CA PRO A 70 -3.64 -17.93 -15.40
C PRO A 70 -5.16 -17.91 -15.28
N LYS A 71 -5.71 -18.38 -14.15
CA LYS A 71 -7.15 -18.32 -13.85
C LYS A 71 -7.60 -16.87 -13.61
N MET A 72 -6.79 -16.09 -12.91
CA MET A 72 -7.07 -14.68 -12.62
C MET A 72 -6.72 -13.77 -13.80
N TYR A 73 -5.58 -14.01 -14.43
CA TYR A 73 -4.98 -13.16 -15.47
C TYR A 73 -4.86 -13.88 -16.82
N GLY A 74 -5.95 -14.52 -17.26
CA GLY A 74 -5.96 -15.32 -18.50
C GLY A 74 -5.70 -14.52 -19.79
N TYR A 75 -5.69 -13.20 -19.75
CA TYR A 75 -5.29 -12.30 -20.82
C TYR A 75 -3.77 -12.10 -20.91
N CYS A 76 -3.03 -12.39 -19.83
CA CYS A 76 -1.58 -12.29 -19.80
C CYS A 76 -0.96 -13.64 -20.22
N PRO A 77 0.07 -13.67 -21.10
CA PRO A 77 0.80 -14.89 -21.38
C PRO A 77 1.45 -15.46 -20.13
N LYS A 78 1.46 -16.79 -20.01
CA LYS A 78 1.85 -17.49 -18.74
C LYS A 78 3.28 -17.17 -18.30
N GLU A 79 4.19 -17.01 -19.24
CA GLU A 79 5.60 -16.68 -19.03
C GLU A 79 5.77 -15.36 -18.25
N TYR A 80 4.88 -14.37 -18.50
CA TYR A 80 4.90 -13.06 -17.80
C TYR A 80 4.12 -13.05 -16.48
N LEU A 81 3.48 -14.16 -16.12
CA LEU A 81 2.93 -14.38 -14.77
C LEU A 81 3.96 -15.04 -13.85
N ASN A 82 5.02 -15.61 -14.39
CA ASN A 82 6.07 -16.28 -13.65
C ASN A 82 6.87 -15.27 -12.80
N TRP A 83 7.19 -15.67 -11.55
CA TRP A 83 7.91 -14.82 -10.61
C TRP A 83 9.30 -14.44 -11.10
N GLU A 84 10.03 -15.38 -11.69
CA GLU A 84 11.39 -15.10 -12.22
C GLU A 84 11.38 -13.92 -13.21
N VAL A 85 10.34 -13.80 -14.04
CA VAL A 85 10.19 -12.70 -14.99
C VAL A 85 9.66 -11.44 -14.28
N ARG A 86 8.56 -11.58 -13.51
CA ARG A 86 7.94 -10.44 -12.84
C ARG A 86 8.85 -9.82 -11.79
N GLY A 87 9.53 -10.64 -10.99
CA GLY A 87 10.46 -10.17 -9.96
C GLY A 87 11.56 -9.28 -10.52
N GLN A 88 12.18 -9.68 -11.65
CA GLN A 88 13.20 -8.86 -12.32
C GLN A 88 12.63 -7.52 -12.84
N ASN A 89 11.43 -7.54 -13.40
CA ASN A 89 10.78 -6.32 -13.90
C ASN A 89 10.37 -5.41 -12.74
N ILE A 90 9.84 -5.95 -11.63
CA ILE A 90 9.52 -5.19 -10.41
C ILE A 90 10.79 -4.54 -9.85
N MET A 91 11.90 -5.29 -9.76
CA MET A 91 13.14 -4.75 -9.26
C MET A 91 13.69 -3.65 -10.20
N SER A 92 13.53 -3.81 -11.52
CA SER A 92 13.90 -2.77 -12.49
C SER A 92 13.09 -1.49 -12.31
N GLU A 93 11.78 -1.57 -12.01
CA GLU A 93 10.96 -0.40 -11.67
C GLU A 93 11.43 0.25 -10.37
N ILE A 94 11.72 -0.55 -9.33
CA ILE A 94 12.24 -0.04 -8.06
C ILE A 94 13.57 0.69 -8.27
N PHE A 95 14.48 0.13 -9.08
CA PHE A 95 15.76 0.77 -9.41
C PHE A 95 15.59 2.05 -10.21
N GLN A 96 14.67 2.05 -11.18
CA GLN A 96 14.41 3.22 -12.02
C GLN A 96 13.93 4.42 -11.20
N TYR A 97 13.00 4.21 -10.28
CA TYR A 97 12.46 5.30 -9.44
C TYR A 97 13.35 5.61 -8.24
N ASN A 98 14.12 4.66 -7.75
CA ASN A 98 15.12 4.82 -6.69
C ASN A 98 14.60 5.59 -5.47
N ALA A 99 13.37 5.30 -5.04
CA ALA A 99 12.70 5.99 -3.94
C ALA A 99 13.45 5.80 -2.61
N ASP A 100 13.47 6.84 -1.78
CA ASP A 100 14.21 6.81 -0.50
C ASP A 100 13.53 5.95 0.57
N ILE A 101 12.19 5.84 0.50
CA ILE A 101 11.37 4.94 1.33
C ILE A 101 10.48 4.12 0.40
N ILE A 102 10.44 2.80 0.59
CA ILE A 102 9.69 1.87 -0.26
C ILE A 102 8.77 1.02 0.61
N CYS A 103 7.46 1.11 0.35
CA CYS A 103 6.41 0.33 1.00
C CYS A 103 5.84 -0.67 0.00
N LEU A 104 6.12 -1.97 0.19
CA LEU A 104 5.64 -3.02 -0.70
C LEU A 104 4.52 -3.81 -0.03
N GLN A 105 3.51 -4.23 -0.82
CA GLN A 105 2.44 -5.12 -0.42
C GLN A 105 2.47 -6.38 -1.29
N GLU A 106 1.90 -7.47 -0.78
CA GLU A 106 1.91 -8.79 -1.41
C GLU A 106 3.31 -9.40 -1.62
N VAL A 107 4.27 -9.03 -0.80
CA VAL A 107 5.59 -9.66 -0.75
C VAL A 107 5.48 -10.98 0.00
N GLU A 108 5.81 -12.11 -0.64
CA GLU A 108 5.87 -13.42 0.04
C GLU A 108 7.11 -13.50 0.96
N MET A 109 7.01 -14.25 2.08
CA MET A 109 8.11 -14.35 3.05
C MET A 109 9.43 -14.76 2.39
N GLU A 110 9.41 -15.82 1.57
CA GLU A 110 10.61 -16.27 0.86
C GLU A 110 11.14 -15.20 -0.08
N GLN A 111 10.27 -14.49 -0.81
CA GLN A 111 10.68 -13.40 -1.70
C GLN A 111 11.30 -12.23 -0.95
N PHE A 112 10.81 -11.92 0.27
CA PHE A 112 11.44 -10.91 1.11
C PHE A 112 12.88 -11.30 1.45
N ASP A 113 13.10 -12.52 1.96
CA ASP A 113 14.39 -12.97 2.48
C ASP A 113 15.42 -13.23 1.38
N VAL A 114 15.01 -13.86 0.26
CA VAL A 114 15.95 -14.32 -0.77
C VAL A 114 16.05 -13.41 -1.98
N PHE A 115 15.10 -12.48 -2.15
CA PHE A 115 15.09 -11.62 -3.34
C PHE A 115 15.09 -10.13 -3.01
N PHE A 116 14.03 -9.59 -2.35
CA PHE A 116 13.95 -8.14 -2.13
C PHE A 116 15.04 -7.62 -1.19
N LEU A 117 15.20 -8.22 -0.01
CA LEU A 117 16.17 -7.74 0.98
C LEU A 117 17.60 -7.77 0.46
N PRO A 118 18.14 -8.86 -0.12
CA PRO A 118 19.52 -8.87 -0.62
C PRO A 118 19.76 -7.88 -1.77
N ASN A 119 18.81 -7.75 -2.71
CA ASN A 119 18.96 -6.80 -3.80
C ASN A 119 18.94 -5.34 -3.32
N LEU A 120 18.02 -5.00 -2.41
CA LEU A 120 17.92 -3.64 -1.86
C LEU A 120 19.08 -3.32 -0.90
N GLN A 121 19.59 -4.30 -0.12
CA GLN A 121 20.81 -4.11 0.66
C GLN A 121 22.03 -3.79 -0.20
N SER A 122 22.14 -4.37 -1.39
CA SER A 122 23.21 -4.03 -2.33
C SER A 122 23.13 -2.57 -2.85
N MET A 123 21.99 -1.90 -2.66
CA MET A 123 21.74 -0.50 -2.96
C MET A 123 21.64 0.39 -1.72
N GLU A 124 22.23 -0.06 -0.61
CA GLU A 124 22.26 0.68 0.65
C GLU A 124 20.88 0.94 1.29
N TYR A 125 19.94 -0.02 1.14
CA TYR A 125 18.70 -0.03 1.90
C TYR A 125 18.76 -1.03 3.05
N GLU A 126 18.05 -0.68 4.12
CA GLU A 126 17.59 -1.62 5.13
C GLU A 126 16.09 -1.86 4.97
N GLY A 127 15.57 -2.94 5.55
CA GLY A 127 14.16 -3.27 5.43
C GLY A 127 13.62 -4.13 6.57
N ILE A 128 12.31 -4.02 6.78
CA ILE A 128 11.55 -4.83 7.72
C ILE A 128 10.30 -5.39 7.04
N PHE A 129 9.85 -6.55 7.52
CA PHE A 129 8.74 -7.28 6.94
C PHE A 129 7.70 -7.69 7.99
N ALA A 130 6.45 -7.83 7.56
CA ALA A 130 5.32 -8.33 8.35
C ALA A 130 4.49 -9.28 7.48
N PRO A 131 4.58 -10.59 7.67
CA PRO A 131 3.69 -11.54 6.99
C PRO A 131 2.27 -11.45 7.54
N LYS A 132 1.26 -11.78 6.72
CA LYS A 132 -0.12 -11.95 7.18
C LYS A 132 -0.19 -12.97 8.31
N SER A 133 -1.08 -12.76 9.27
CA SER A 133 -1.11 -13.51 10.54
C SER A 133 -1.32 -15.02 10.39
N ARG A 134 -1.83 -15.49 9.23
CA ARG A 134 -1.94 -16.93 8.92
C ARG A 134 -0.57 -17.65 8.93
N ALA A 135 0.53 -16.93 8.71
CA ALA A 135 1.87 -17.51 8.74
C ALA A 135 2.19 -18.19 10.08
N LEU A 136 1.61 -17.72 11.18
CA LEU A 136 1.84 -18.29 12.52
C LEU A 136 1.30 -19.72 12.69
N THR A 137 0.33 -20.11 11.88
CA THR A 137 -0.38 -21.41 12.00
C THR A 137 -0.05 -22.39 10.86
N MET A 138 0.77 -21.99 9.91
CA MET A 138 1.12 -22.80 8.75
C MET A 138 2.42 -23.59 8.97
N SER A 139 2.57 -24.69 8.24
CA SER A 139 3.86 -25.41 8.15
C SER A 139 4.92 -24.51 7.52
N GLU A 140 6.18 -24.78 7.79
CA GLU A 140 7.31 -23.97 7.29
C GLU A 140 7.26 -23.78 5.77
N LEU A 141 7.02 -24.86 5.02
CA LEU A 141 6.92 -24.80 3.56
C LEU A 141 5.79 -23.89 3.08
N ASN A 142 4.61 -23.97 3.70
CA ASN A 142 3.46 -23.14 3.32
C ASN A 142 3.60 -21.71 3.83
N ARG A 143 4.27 -21.52 4.96
CA ARG A 143 4.53 -20.18 5.53
C ARG A 143 5.36 -19.32 4.61
N ASN A 144 6.33 -19.88 3.92
CA ASN A 144 7.19 -19.16 2.97
C ASN A 144 6.42 -18.49 1.83
N LEU A 145 5.24 -19.03 1.48
CA LEU A 145 4.34 -18.48 0.45
C LEU A 145 3.35 -17.45 1.00
N VAL A 146 3.37 -17.18 2.31
CA VAL A 146 2.48 -16.16 2.89
C VAL A 146 2.98 -14.78 2.55
N ASP A 147 2.12 -13.99 1.94
CA ASP A 147 2.38 -12.60 1.61
C ASP A 147 2.21 -11.65 2.80
N GLY A 148 2.80 -10.46 2.67
CA GLY A 148 2.74 -9.44 3.71
C GLY A 148 3.17 -8.07 3.22
N CYS A 149 3.52 -7.21 4.17
CA CYS A 149 3.93 -5.82 3.96
C CYS A 149 5.40 -5.63 4.33
N ALA A 150 6.18 -5.01 3.44
CA ALA A 150 7.57 -4.66 3.67
C ALA A 150 7.77 -3.14 3.64
N ILE A 151 8.68 -2.62 4.47
CA ILE A 151 9.14 -1.23 4.44
C ILE A 151 10.65 -1.27 4.30
N PHE A 152 11.18 -0.56 3.30
CA PHE A 152 12.62 -0.36 3.09
C PHE A 152 12.93 1.14 3.12
N TRP A 153 14.16 1.49 3.50
CA TRP A 153 14.65 2.88 3.53
C TRP A 153 16.14 2.93 3.23
N LYS A 154 16.57 4.03 2.61
CA LYS A 154 17.99 4.30 2.38
C LYS A 154 18.71 4.65 3.68
N ILE A 155 19.81 3.95 3.99
CA ILE A 155 20.55 4.09 5.24
C ILE A 155 21.36 5.39 5.33
N ASP A 156 21.68 6.02 4.20
CA ASP A 156 22.31 7.34 4.18
C ASP A 156 21.37 8.43 4.70
N LYS A 157 20.06 8.33 4.40
CA LYS A 157 19.05 9.34 4.78
C LYS A 157 18.31 9.03 6.06
N PHE A 158 18.14 7.74 6.38
CA PHE A 158 17.27 7.32 7.49
C PHE A 158 17.89 6.20 8.31
N SER A 159 17.62 6.20 9.61
CA SER A 159 17.91 5.09 10.52
C SER A 159 16.64 4.65 11.24
N LEU A 160 16.52 3.36 11.54
CA LEU A 160 15.37 2.81 12.28
C LEU A 160 15.52 3.07 13.77
N ASP A 161 14.52 3.72 14.38
CA ASP A 161 14.44 3.88 15.84
C ASP A 161 13.61 2.76 16.48
N LYS A 162 12.38 2.56 15.97
CA LYS A 162 11.43 1.57 16.47
C LYS A 162 10.62 0.96 15.34
N SER A 163 10.07 -0.22 15.57
CA SER A 163 9.10 -0.81 14.64
C SER A 163 8.01 -1.57 15.39
N LYS A 164 6.85 -1.72 14.75
CA LYS A 164 5.71 -2.45 15.31
C LYS A 164 4.97 -3.23 14.23
N LEU A 165 4.64 -4.49 14.52
CA LEU A 165 3.67 -5.26 13.76
C LEU A 165 2.26 -4.91 14.29
N VAL A 166 1.33 -4.63 13.39
CA VAL A 166 -0.09 -4.42 13.69
C VAL A 166 -0.87 -5.61 13.15
N GLU A 167 -1.35 -6.45 14.03
CA GLU A 167 -2.17 -7.60 13.68
C GLU A 167 -3.64 -7.28 13.95
N TYR A 168 -4.41 -6.99 12.91
CA TYR A 168 -5.83 -6.64 13.05
C TYR A 168 -6.65 -7.72 13.72
N LYS A 169 -6.31 -8.99 13.49
CA LYS A 169 -6.92 -10.14 14.15
C LYS A 169 -6.77 -10.07 15.68
N THR A 170 -5.57 -9.77 16.18
CA THR A 170 -5.30 -9.65 17.60
C THR A 170 -6.04 -8.46 18.22
N LEU A 171 -6.04 -7.32 17.53
CA LEU A 171 -6.76 -6.13 17.95
C LEU A 171 -8.28 -6.35 17.98
N ALA A 172 -8.84 -7.10 17.00
CA ALA A 172 -10.27 -7.40 16.99
C ALA A 172 -10.74 -8.21 18.21
N VAL A 173 -9.89 -9.07 18.76
CA VAL A 173 -10.17 -9.79 20.01
C VAL A 173 -10.07 -8.86 21.21
N GLN A 174 -9.04 -8.02 21.26
CA GLN A 174 -8.83 -7.09 22.39
C GLN A 174 -9.94 -6.07 22.53
N ASP A 175 -10.44 -5.53 21.41
CA ASP A 175 -11.43 -4.44 21.40
C ASP A 175 -12.87 -4.94 21.32
N GLY A 176 -13.10 -6.12 20.80
CA GLY A 176 -14.42 -6.62 20.44
C GLY A 176 -14.72 -8.03 20.88
N ALA A 177 -14.11 -8.54 21.98
CA ALA A 177 -14.31 -9.90 22.46
C ALA A 177 -15.80 -10.26 22.65
N ASP A 178 -16.62 -9.28 23.07
CA ASP A 178 -18.06 -9.47 23.28
C ASP A 178 -18.91 -9.18 22.01
N SER A 179 -18.28 -8.75 20.90
CA SER A 179 -18.96 -8.47 19.64
C SER A 179 -18.85 -9.63 18.67
N SER A 180 -19.98 -10.32 18.44
CA SER A 180 -20.03 -11.39 17.44
C SER A 180 -19.68 -10.89 16.04
N VAL A 181 -19.98 -9.64 15.71
CA VAL A 181 -19.66 -9.03 14.43
C VAL A 181 -18.15 -8.86 14.27
N MET A 182 -17.46 -8.33 15.30
CA MET A 182 -16.00 -8.22 15.30
C MET A 182 -15.33 -9.58 15.11
N LEU A 183 -15.78 -10.60 15.83
CA LEU A 183 -15.21 -11.95 15.75
C LEU A 183 -15.47 -12.60 14.39
N ASN A 184 -16.68 -12.51 13.87
CA ASN A 184 -17.03 -13.19 12.62
C ASN A 184 -16.50 -12.48 11.36
N ARG A 185 -16.40 -11.16 11.39
CA ARG A 185 -16.05 -10.37 10.21
C ARG A 185 -14.60 -9.89 10.23
N VAL A 186 -14.10 -9.31 11.32
CA VAL A 186 -12.76 -8.71 11.40
C VAL A 186 -11.71 -9.73 11.86
N TRP A 187 -11.93 -10.42 12.97
CA TRP A 187 -10.99 -11.41 13.50
C TRP A 187 -10.68 -12.54 12.51
N SER A 188 -11.66 -12.92 11.69
CA SER A 188 -11.49 -13.98 10.68
C SER A 188 -10.56 -13.58 9.52
N ARG A 189 -10.04 -12.33 9.49
CA ARG A 189 -9.13 -11.81 8.47
C ARG A 189 -7.71 -11.76 8.99
N ASP A 190 -6.76 -12.06 8.12
CA ASP A 190 -5.34 -12.22 8.45
C ASP A 190 -4.47 -11.02 8.05
N ASN A 191 -5.10 -9.93 7.60
CA ASN A 191 -4.41 -8.71 7.19
C ASN A 191 -3.60 -8.11 8.33
N VAL A 192 -2.51 -7.42 7.96
CA VAL A 192 -1.57 -6.79 8.90
C VAL A 192 -1.17 -5.40 8.42
N GLY A 193 -0.65 -4.60 9.36
CA GLY A 193 0.10 -3.38 9.09
C GLY A 193 1.51 -3.48 9.67
N ARG A 194 2.46 -2.75 9.08
CA ARG A 194 3.82 -2.60 9.57
C ARG A 194 4.10 -1.13 9.85
N LEU A 195 4.61 -0.80 11.05
CA LEU A 195 5.03 0.54 11.42
C LEU A 195 6.55 0.57 11.57
N ALA A 196 7.18 1.64 11.07
CA ALA A 196 8.58 1.99 11.31
C ALA A 196 8.65 3.44 11.79
N VAL A 197 9.41 3.71 12.82
CA VAL A 197 9.84 5.05 13.21
C VAL A 197 11.23 5.25 12.64
N LEU A 198 11.35 6.12 11.66
CA LEU A 198 12.61 6.47 11.01
C LEU A 198 13.11 7.82 11.53
N LYS A 199 14.40 7.94 11.77
CA LYS A 199 15.10 9.19 12.07
C LYS A 199 15.84 9.66 10.85
N THR A 200 15.73 10.95 10.51
CA THR A 200 16.59 11.54 9.47
C THR A 200 18.03 11.63 9.95
N THR A 201 18.97 11.44 9.03
CA THR A 201 20.40 11.63 9.24
C THR A 201 20.87 12.99 8.75
N ALA A 202 22.09 13.38 9.03
CA ALA A 202 22.68 14.63 8.49
C ALA A 202 22.69 14.65 6.95
N ALA A 203 22.93 13.50 6.31
CA ALA A 203 22.96 13.39 4.85
C ALA A 203 21.58 13.57 4.18
N ALA A 204 20.48 13.49 4.93
CA ALA A 204 19.14 13.76 4.40
C ALA A 204 18.89 15.28 4.15
N TRP A 205 19.63 16.15 4.82
CA TRP A 205 19.44 17.62 4.79
C TRP A 205 20.35 18.26 3.76
N THR A 206 19.97 18.18 2.50
CA THR A 206 20.82 18.60 1.36
C THR A 206 20.37 19.87 0.68
N HIS A 207 19.22 20.45 1.08
CA HIS A 207 18.61 21.60 0.41
C HIS A 207 18.46 22.79 1.38
N GLY A 208 18.60 24.00 0.84
CA GLY A 208 18.54 25.25 1.62
C GLY A 208 19.81 25.53 2.41
N PRO A 209 19.76 26.44 3.41
CA PRO A 209 20.87 26.72 4.29
C PRO A 209 21.21 25.50 5.18
N PRO A 210 22.40 25.48 5.83
CA PRO A 210 22.77 24.42 6.75
C PRO A 210 21.75 24.23 7.87
N VAL A 211 21.43 22.97 8.18
CA VAL A 211 20.54 22.60 9.29
C VAL A 211 21.27 22.72 10.64
N ASP A 212 20.55 23.19 11.68
CA ASP A 212 21.07 23.13 13.05
C ASP A 212 21.30 21.66 13.46
N PRO A 213 22.44 21.31 14.08
CA PRO A 213 22.69 19.95 14.55
C PRO A 213 21.58 19.37 15.43
N ASN A 214 20.85 20.20 16.18
CA ASN A 214 19.73 19.77 17.02
C ASN A 214 18.45 19.44 16.22
N ASP A 215 18.34 19.89 14.97
CA ASP A 215 17.18 19.69 14.10
C ASP A 215 17.41 18.58 13.07
N ILE A 216 18.60 17.97 13.04
CA ILE A 216 18.94 16.89 12.11
C ILE A 216 18.05 15.67 12.32
N GLU A 217 17.89 15.20 13.56
CA GLU A 217 17.15 13.98 13.86
C GLU A 217 15.65 14.26 13.96
N GLN A 218 14.97 14.33 12.83
CA GLN A 218 13.51 14.39 12.79
C GLN A 218 12.90 13.01 12.63
N LEU A 219 11.76 12.79 13.29
CA LEU A 219 11.08 11.50 13.32
C LEU A 219 9.96 11.45 12.30
N ILE A 220 9.94 10.36 11.53
CA ILE A 220 8.89 10.04 10.56
C ILE A 220 8.33 8.66 10.93
N ILE A 221 7.04 8.57 11.20
CA ILE A 221 6.35 7.28 11.33
C ILE A 221 5.89 6.86 9.95
N VAL A 222 6.44 5.78 9.45
CA VAL A 222 6.03 5.14 8.19
C VAL A 222 5.16 3.94 8.53
N ALA A 223 3.93 3.94 8.03
CA ALA A 223 3.00 2.83 8.13
C ALA A 223 2.77 2.24 6.75
N ASN A 224 2.80 0.92 6.64
CA ASN A 224 2.46 0.18 5.44
C ASN A 224 1.41 -0.87 5.75
N THR A 225 0.35 -0.96 4.94
CA THR A 225 -0.74 -1.93 5.12
C THR A 225 -1.27 -2.46 3.80
N HIS A 226 -1.91 -3.63 3.87
CA HIS A 226 -2.76 -4.15 2.81
C HIS A 226 -4.09 -4.58 3.46
N LEU A 227 -5.15 -3.77 3.28
CA LEU A 227 -6.47 -4.01 3.88
C LEU A 227 -7.20 -5.15 3.16
N HIS A 228 -8.30 -5.62 3.77
CA HIS A 228 -9.07 -6.73 3.22
C HIS A 228 -9.56 -6.45 1.79
N TRP A 229 -9.39 -7.43 0.89
CA TRP A 229 -9.61 -7.23 -0.55
C TRP A 229 -11.08 -7.25 -0.99
N ASP A 230 -11.95 -8.00 -0.31
CA ASP A 230 -13.30 -8.29 -0.78
C ASP A 230 -14.23 -7.05 -0.69
N PRO A 231 -14.81 -6.57 -1.81
CA PRO A 231 -15.67 -5.39 -1.81
C PRO A 231 -16.97 -5.57 -1.03
N ARG A 232 -17.36 -6.81 -0.68
CA ARG A 232 -18.53 -7.12 0.16
C ARG A 232 -18.29 -6.84 1.65
N PHE A 233 -17.08 -6.44 2.03
CA PHE A 233 -16.68 -6.18 3.41
C PHE A 233 -16.11 -4.76 3.59
N PRO A 234 -16.85 -3.71 3.18
CA PRO A 234 -16.37 -2.33 3.35
C PRO A 234 -16.20 -1.97 4.83
N ASP A 235 -17.11 -2.43 5.69
CA ASP A 235 -17.06 -2.31 7.14
C ASP A 235 -15.73 -2.84 7.73
N VAL A 236 -15.29 -4.00 7.27
CA VAL A 236 -14.03 -4.62 7.74
C VAL A 236 -12.83 -3.74 7.40
N LYS A 237 -12.78 -3.21 6.17
CA LYS A 237 -11.69 -2.31 5.73
C LYS A 237 -11.67 -1.03 6.57
N THR A 238 -12.83 -0.47 6.84
CA THR A 238 -13.00 0.73 7.65
C THR A 238 -12.56 0.48 9.11
N ILE A 239 -12.96 -0.64 9.72
CA ILE A 239 -12.48 -1.04 11.06
C ILE A 239 -10.96 -1.27 11.07
N GLN A 240 -10.40 -1.96 10.07
CA GLN A 240 -8.94 -2.15 9.96
C GLN A 240 -8.19 -0.81 9.85
N SER A 241 -8.73 0.17 9.12
CA SER A 241 -8.13 1.51 9.04
C SER A 241 -8.19 2.26 10.37
N MET A 242 -9.27 2.11 11.15
CA MET A 242 -9.39 2.67 12.50
C MET A 242 -8.39 2.04 13.47
N MET A 243 -8.24 0.72 13.45
CA MET A 243 -7.23 0.00 14.23
C MET A 243 -5.82 0.50 13.90
N LEU A 244 -5.50 0.64 12.61
CA LEU A 244 -4.19 1.10 12.18
C LEU A 244 -3.91 2.54 12.64
N THR A 245 -4.86 3.45 12.48
CA THR A 245 -4.69 4.85 12.92
C THR A 245 -4.53 4.95 14.43
N ARG A 246 -5.25 4.15 15.22
CA ARG A 246 -5.06 4.06 16.68
C ARG A 246 -3.62 3.62 17.01
N GLU A 247 -3.11 2.61 16.32
CA GLU A 247 -1.75 2.12 16.56
C GLU A 247 -0.68 3.15 16.14
N ILE A 248 -0.92 3.92 15.06
CA ILE A 248 -0.08 5.05 14.68
C ILE A 248 -0.11 6.13 15.79
N VAL A 249 -1.28 6.51 16.28
CA VAL A 249 -1.43 7.48 17.37
C VAL A 249 -0.73 7.00 18.64
N ALA A 250 -0.85 5.72 19.00
CA ALA A 250 -0.13 5.13 20.13
C ALA A 250 1.39 5.20 19.93
N MET A 251 1.89 4.94 18.71
CA MET A 251 3.30 5.08 18.36
C MET A 251 3.77 6.53 18.49
N VAL A 252 3.00 7.51 17.98
CA VAL A 252 3.26 8.96 18.16
C VAL A 252 3.40 9.30 19.65
N LYS A 253 2.45 8.83 20.47
CA LYS A 253 2.50 9.06 21.94
C LYS A 253 3.75 8.44 22.57
N SER A 254 4.14 7.22 22.19
CA SER A 254 5.32 6.53 22.74
C SER A 254 6.64 7.22 22.39
N VAL A 255 6.72 7.81 21.21
CA VAL A 255 7.90 8.57 20.74
C VAL A 255 8.00 9.92 21.45
N ARG A 256 6.87 10.60 21.69
CA ARG A 256 6.82 11.89 22.41
C ARG A 256 7.25 11.80 23.87
N SER A 257 6.97 10.66 24.50
CA SER A 257 7.22 10.44 25.93
C SER A 257 8.64 9.92 26.21
N SER A 258 9.54 9.99 25.23
CA SER A 258 10.96 9.64 25.45
C SER A 258 11.60 10.65 26.42
N PRO A 259 12.37 10.20 27.43
CA PRO A 259 13.07 11.10 28.39
C PRO A 259 13.99 12.11 27.71
N GLU A 260 14.43 11.80 26.50
CA GLU A 260 15.43 12.58 25.76
C GLU A 260 14.81 13.72 24.93
N ARG A 261 13.49 13.68 24.68
CA ARG A 261 12.84 14.64 23.78
C ARG A 261 11.34 14.79 24.07
N ILE A 262 10.90 16.01 24.38
CA ILE A 262 9.47 16.34 24.50
C ILE A 262 9.03 16.99 23.19
N LEU A 263 8.36 16.21 22.34
CA LEU A 263 7.83 16.70 21.05
C LEU A 263 6.33 17.03 21.16
N LYS A 264 5.88 18.07 20.46
CA LYS A 264 4.45 18.28 20.22
C LYS A 264 3.92 17.22 19.25
N PHE A 265 2.63 16.89 19.35
CA PHE A 265 2.01 15.92 18.44
C PHE A 265 2.17 16.32 16.97
N SER A 266 2.05 17.63 16.69
CA SER A 266 2.19 18.21 15.35
C SER A 266 3.62 18.20 14.79
N GLU A 267 4.63 17.87 15.59
CA GLU A 267 6.03 17.80 15.14
C GLU A 267 6.41 16.44 14.58
N ILE A 268 5.61 15.40 14.85
CA ILE A 268 5.86 14.05 14.34
C ILE A 268 5.19 13.91 12.98
N LYS A 269 6.00 13.53 12.00
CA LYS A 269 5.58 13.31 10.63
C LYS A 269 5.04 11.90 10.49
N VAL A 270 3.95 11.74 9.75
CA VAL A 270 3.32 10.45 9.49
C VAL A 270 3.19 10.25 7.98
N LEU A 271 3.65 9.09 7.52
CA LEU A 271 3.40 8.55 6.19
C LEU A 271 2.60 7.26 6.36
N LEU A 272 1.48 7.15 5.67
CA LEU A 272 0.64 5.96 5.67
C LEU A 272 0.45 5.50 4.22
N CYS A 273 1.11 4.42 3.86
CA CYS A 273 1.15 3.83 2.54
C CYS A 273 0.39 2.50 2.51
N GLY A 274 -0.09 2.11 1.35
CA GLY A 274 -0.63 0.76 1.17
C GLY A 274 -1.65 0.61 0.07
N ASP A 275 -2.06 -0.65 -0.08
CA ASP A 275 -3.26 -1.06 -0.80
C ASP A 275 -4.44 -1.10 0.19
N PHE A 276 -5.29 -0.10 0.10
CA PHE A 276 -6.46 0.03 0.98
C PHE A 276 -7.67 -0.72 0.47
N ASN A 277 -7.61 -1.25 -0.76
CA ASN A 277 -8.74 -1.91 -1.41
C ASN A 277 -10.04 -1.10 -1.36
N SER A 278 -9.93 0.23 -1.38
CA SER A 278 -11.01 1.17 -1.09
C SER A 278 -10.94 2.37 -2.02
N LEU A 279 -12.11 2.76 -2.56
CA LEU A 279 -12.25 3.93 -3.41
C LEU A 279 -12.31 5.23 -2.58
N MET A 280 -12.24 6.38 -3.24
CA MET A 280 -12.29 7.69 -2.56
C MET A 280 -13.64 8.02 -1.92
N ASP A 281 -14.73 7.39 -2.35
CA ASP A 281 -16.05 7.52 -1.76
C ASP A 281 -16.32 6.56 -0.59
N SER A 282 -15.31 5.76 -0.19
CA SER A 282 -15.40 4.80 0.91
C SER A 282 -15.24 5.44 2.29
N GLY A 283 -15.76 4.76 3.31
CA GLY A 283 -15.53 5.11 4.72
C GLY A 283 -14.05 5.12 5.11
N VAL A 284 -13.23 4.26 4.50
CA VAL A 284 -11.77 4.25 4.68
C VAL A 284 -11.15 5.58 4.27
N PHE A 285 -11.42 6.02 3.04
CA PHE A 285 -10.83 7.26 2.53
C PHE A 285 -11.38 8.48 3.28
N GLN A 286 -12.69 8.52 3.54
CA GLN A 286 -13.30 9.60 4.32
C GLN A 286 -12.67 9.70 5.72
N PHE A 287 -12.56 8.58 6.44
CA PHE A 287 -11.97 8.57 7.77
C PHE A 287 -10.53 9.06 7.77
N LEU A 288 -9.69 8.53 6.88
CA LEU A 288 -8.27 8.89 6.82
C LEU A 288 -8.06 10.35 6.41
N SER A 289 -8.79 10.85 5.41
CA SER A 289 -8.57 12.20 4.87
C SER A 289 -9.23 13.32 5.69
N THR A 290 -10.39 13.04 6.32
CA THR A 290 -11.09 14.06 7.11
C THR A 290 -10.79 13.99 8.61
N GLY A 291 -10.16 12.90 9.06
CA GLY A 291 -9.90 12.65 10.47
C GLY A 291 -11.14 12.24 11.27
N GLN A 292 -12.27 11.96 10.61
CA GLN A 292 -13.51 11.59 11.29
C GLN A 292 -14.44 10.76 10.40
N LEU A 293 -15.26 9.92 11.04
CA LEU A 293 -16.33 9.16 10.40
C LEU A 293 -17.54 9.04 11.34
N PRO A 294 -18.79 9.31 10.88
CA PRO A 294 -19.97 9.09 11.69
C PRO A 294 -20.20 7.60 12.02
N LEU A 295 -20.66 7.28 13.23
CA LEU A 295 -21.06 5.90 13.59
C LEU A 295 -22.26 5.42 12.74
N SER A 296 -23.07 6.35 12.20
CA SER A 296 -24.16 6.06 11.28
C SER A 296 -23.75 5.89 9.81
N HIS A 297 -22.43 5.77 9.53
CA HIS A 297 -21.95 5.60 8.15
C HIS A 297 -22.54 4.34 7.53
N SER A 298 -22.93 4.40 6.25
CA SER A 298 -23.63 3.33 5.54
C SER A 298 -22.87 2.00 5.50
N GLU A 299 -21.55 2.02 5.57
CA GLU A 299 -20.74 0.80 5.62
C GLU A 299 -20.93 -0.01 6.91
N PHE A 300 -21.49 0.59 7.98
CA PHE A 300 -21.83 -0.11 9.23
C PHE A 300 -23.29 -0.53 9.30
N GLU A 301 -24.12 -0.16 8.30
CA GLU A 301 -25.53 -0.48 8.30
C GLU A 301 -25.77 -1.99 8.37
N GLY A 302 -26.63 -2.42 9.31
CA GLY A 302 -26.95 -3.82 9.54
C GLY A 302 -25.93 -4.58 10.41
N PHE A 303 -24.88 -3.90 10.92
CA PHE A 303 -23.88 -4.49 11.80
C PHE A 303 -23.77 -3.74 13.12
N ASP A 304 -23.78 -4.46 14.23
CA ASP A 304 -23.60 -3.87 15.57
C ASP A 304 -22.10 -3.78 15.93
N TYR A 305 -21.46 -2.70 15.46
CA TYR A 305 -20.08 -2.37 15.81
C TYR A 305 -19.94 -1.34 16.93
N ILE A 306 -21.04 -0.71 17.37
CA ILE A 306 -21.00 0.50 18.22
C ILE A 306 -20.14 0.29 19.46
N ASN A 307 -20.44 -0.75 20.26
CA ASN A 307 -19.69 -1.01 21.48
C ASN A 307 -18.20 -1.32 21.21
N ALA A 308 -17.90 -2.11 20.20
CA ALA A 308 -16.52 -2.42 19.84
C ALA A 308 -15.75 -1.18 19.38
N ILE A 309 -16.38 -0.29 18.62
CA ILE A 309 -15.78 0.96 18.17
C ILE A 309 -15.56 1.91 19.35
N VAL A 310 -16.54 2.06 20.25
CA VAL A 310 -16.41 2.87 21.47
C VAL A 310 -15.25 2.36 22.32
N ASN A 311 -15.14 1.05 22.54
CA ASN A 311 -14.01 0.45 23.26
C ASN A 311 -12.67 0.74 22.58
N MET A 312 -12.61 0.58 21.24
CA MET A 312 -11.43 0.88 20.44
C MET A 312 -10.98 2.34 20.59
N MET A 313 -11.92 3.28 20.77
CA MET A 313 -11.65 4.71 20.91
C MET A 313 -11.42 5.18 22.36
N GLY A 314 -11.32 4.26 23.31
CA GLY A 314 -11.02 4.56 24.71
C GLY A 314 -12.21 4.66 25.63
N GLY A 315 -13.39 4.19 25.22
CA GLY A 315 -14.57 4.06 26.07
C GLY A 315 -15.48 5.29 26.15
N GLU A 316 -15.14 6.38 25.48
CA GLU A 316 -16.01 7.56 25.41
C GLU A 316 -16.99 7.45 24.23
N TYR A 317 -18.29 7.54 24.52
CA TYR A 317 -19.32 7.53 23.47
C TYR A 317 -19.33 8.85 22.72
N SER A 318 -19.25 8.77 21.39
CA SER A 318 -19.40 9.89 20.47
C SER A 318 -20.25 9.44 19.25
N ASP A 319 -20.90 10.38 18.60
CA ASP A 319 -21.63 10.13 17.35
C ASP A 319 -20.71 9.88 16.16
N ARG A 320 -19.41 10.09 16.35
CA ARG A 320 -18.37 9.92 15.32
C ARG A 320 -17.06 9.43 15.91
N ILE A 321 -16.30 8.75 15.08
CA ILE A 321 -14.93 8.32 15.36
C ILE A 321 -13.99 9.38 14.82
N THR A 322 -12.91 9.69 15.55
CA THR A 322 -11.93 10.72 15.15
C THR A 322 -10.50 10.25 15.32
N HIS A 323 -9.58 10.87 14.56
CA HIS A 323 -8.14 10.76 14.78
C HIS A 323 -7.43 12.10 14.51
N PRO A 324 -6.31 12.40 15.22
CA PRO A 324 -5.65 13.70 15.17
C PRO A 324 -4.51 13.78 14.13
N LEU A 325 -4.42 12.87 13.16
CA LEU A 325 -3.23 12.73 12.30
C LEU A 325 -3.13 13.78 11.17
N ASN A 326 -4.20 14.51 10.86
CA ASN A 326 -4.27 15.52 9.78
C ASN A 326 -3.67 15.01 8.47
N LEU A 327 -4.20 13.89 7.98
CA LEU A 327 -3.70 13.23 6.78
C LEU A 327 -4.29 13.83 5.50
N SER A 328 -3.44 13.99 4.49
CA SER A 328 -3.85 14.28 3.12
C SER A 328 -3.30 13.23 2.18
N SER A 329 -4.04 12.87 1.13
CA SER A 329 -3.53 11.98 0.09
C SER A 329 -2.55 12.75 -0.79
N ALA A 330 -1.38 12.17 -1.06
CA ALA A 330 -0.40 12.74 -1.99
C ALA A 330 -0.90 12.71 -3.43
N CYS A 331 -1.79 11.80 -3.75
CA CYS A 331 -2.32 11.60 -5.10
C CYS A 331 -3.84 11.56 -5.09
N ILE A 332 -4.45 12.09 -6.15
CA ILE A 332 -5.90 12.12 -6.39
C ILE A 332 -6.21 11.55 -7.78
N PRO A 333 -7.44 11.11 -8.08
CA PRO A 333 -7.79 10.48 -9.36
C PRO A 333 -7.56 11.36 -10.59
N GLU A 334 -7.59 12.68 -10.43
CA GLU A 334 -7.30 13.64 -11.51
C GLU A 334 -5.85 13.54 -11.98
N ILE A 335 -4.93 13.11 -11.10
CA ILE A 335 -3.52 12.90 -11.41
C ILE A 335 -3.26 11.42 -11.70
N MET A 336 -3.87 10.51 -10.93
CA MET A 336 -3.68 9.07 -11.02
C MET A 336 -5.03 8.35 -11.02
N PRO A 337 -5.68 8.20 -12.19
CA PRO A 337 -7.06 7.69 -12.27
C PRO A 337 -7.20 6.24 -11.83
N TYR A 338 -6.12 5.49 -11.86
CA TYR A 338 -6.08 4.10 -11.43
C TYR A 338 -4.70 3.72 -10.90
N THR A 339 -4.66 2.98 -9.83
CA THR A 339 -3.48 2.27 -9.33
C THR A 339 -3.58 0.76 -9.56
N ASN A 340 -4.79 0.22 -9.63
CA ASN A 340 -5.06 -1.14 -10.07
C ASN A 340 -5.66 -1.14 -11.47
N TYR A 341 -5.13 -1.98 -12.38
CA TYR A 341 -5.54 -2.04 -13.78
C TYR A 341 -5.68 -3.49 -14.24
N THR A 342 -6.85 -4.07 -14.03
CA THR A 342 -7.18 -5.42 -14.53
C THR A 342 -8.27 -5.35 -15.60
N TYR A 343 -8.54 -6.47 -16.26
CA TYR A 343 -9.60 -6.53 -17.27
C TYR A 343 -10.97 -6.10 -16.75
N ARG A 344 -11.28 -6.42 -15.49
CA ARG A 344 -12.61 -6.18 -14.91
C ARG A 344 -12.67 -4.99 -13.95
N PHE A 345 -11.53 -4.52 -13.50
CA PHE A 345 -11.47 -3.48 -12.48
C PHE A 345 -10.29 -2.56 -12.74
N LYS A 346 -10.57 -1.26 -12.81
CA LYS A 346 -9.60 -0.20 -13.00
C LYS A 346 -9.99 0.95 -12.09
N ALA A 347 -9.22 1.18 -11.04
CA ALA A 347 -9.48 2.24 -10.08
C ALA A 347 -8.25 2.56 -9.23
N MET A 348 -8.30 3.71 -8.56
CA MET A 348 -7.36 4.07 -7.52
C MET A 348 -7.80 3.45 -6.20
N ILE A 349 -6.98 2.53 -5.65
CA ILE A 349 -7.21 1.83 -4.38
C ILE A 349 -5.96 1.79 -3.50
N ASP A 350 -4.82 2.24 -4.03
CA ASP A 350 -3.57 2.42 -3.31
C ASP A 350 -3.38 3.92 -3.03
N TYR A 351 -2.87 4.24 -1.85
CA TYR A 351 -2.67 5.63 -1.42
C TYR A 351 -1.35 5.81 -0.69
N ILE A 352 -0.83 7.03 -0.75
CA ILE A 352 0.19 7.58 0.14
C ILE A 352 -0.44 8.75 0.86
N PHE A 353 -0.84 8.55 2.12
CA PHE A 353 -1.28 9.64 2.99
C PHE A 353 -0.09 10.20 3.76
N HIS A 354 -0.10 11.51 3.99
CA HIS A 354 0.93 12.20 4.75
C HIS A 354 0.33 13.23 5.70
N SER A 355 1.00 13.50 6.82
CA SER A 355 0.61 14.57 7.74
C SER A 355 0.87 15.93 7.10
N SER A 356 -0.21 16.62 6.67
CA SER A 356 -0.15 17.84 5.86
C SER A 356 0.30 19.08 6.63
N SER A 357 0.31 19.04 7.97
CA SER A 357 0.73 20.17 8.80
C SER A 357 2.24 20.42 8.86
N ASN A 358 3.06 19.43 8.49
CA ASN A 358 4.51 19.48 8.69
C ASN A 358 5.31 18.72 7.62
N MET A 359 4.65 18.34 6.53
CA MET A 359 5.24 17.67 5.38
C MET A 359 4.55 18.15 4.10
N VAL A 360 5.32 18.67 3.16
CA VAL A 360 4.81 19.18 1.89
C VAL A 360 5.04 18.13 0.81
N CYS A 361 3.98 17.73 0.10
CA CYS A 361 4.10 16.92 -1.10
C CYS A 361 4.50 17.82 -2.27
N LEU A 362 5.70 17.62 -2.82
CA LEU A 362 6.25 18.42 -3.92
C LEU A 362 5.72 17.98 -5.29
N GLY A 363 5.35 16.72 -5.42
CA GLY A 363 4.82 16.17 -6.66
C GLY A 363 4.75 14.66 -6.63
N VAL A 364 4.13 14.11 -7.67
CA VAL A 364 3.89 12.68 -7.85
C VAL A 364 4.16 12.27 -9.30
N TYR A 365 4.50 11.01 -9.51
CA TYR A 365 4.48 10.44 -10.87
C TYR A 365 3.03 10.12 -11.26
N GLY A 366 2.59 10.64 -12.41
CA GLY A 366 1.30 10.36 -13.03
C GLY A 366 1.17 8.91 -13.55
N PRO A 367 0.09 8.57 -14.29
CA PRO A 367 -0.17 7.23 -14.77
C PRO A 367 0.70 6.86 -15.97
N ILE A 368 0.68 5.57 -16.34
CA ILE A 368 0.96 5.17 -17.72
C ILE A 368 -0.16 5.77 -18.58
N LEU A 369 0.20 6.41 -19.70
CA LEU A 369 -0.77 7.11 -20.53
C LEU A 369 -1.78 6.14 -21.16
N GLN A 370 -3.07 6.51 -21.15
CA GLN A 370 -4.16 5.69 -21.68
C GLN A 370 -3.94 5.33 -23.16
N GLU A 371 -3.33 6.24 -23.92
CA GLU A 371 -3.01 6.04 -25.34
C GLU A 371 -2.11 4.82 -25.58
N TRP A 372 -1.21 4.51 -24.63
CA TRP A 372 -0.38 3.32 -24.73
C TRP A 372 -1.21 2.04 -24.59
N PHE A 373 -2.13 1.99 -23.64
CA PHE A 373 -3.02 0.84 -23.45
C PHE A 373 -3.92 0.63 -24.67
N ASP A 374 -4.45 1.71 -25.24
CA ASP A 374 -5.34 1.68 -26.39
C ASP A 374 -4.58 1.26 -27.65
N MET A 375 -3.39 1.81 -27.88
CA MET A 375 -2.54 1.51 -29.05
C MET A 375 -2.14 0.04 -29.11
N PHE A 376 -1.82 -0.57 -27.98
CA PHE A 376 -1.39 -1.97 -27.88
C PHE A 376 -2.50 -2.93 -27.47
N GLY A 377 -3.74 -2.47 -27.33
CA GLY A 377 -4.89 -3.28 -26.95
C GLY A 377 -4.73 -3.93 -25.57
N VAL A 378 -4.05 -3.25 -24.63
CA VAL A 378 -3.78 -3.78 -23.30
C VAL A 378 -5.03 -3.73 -22.43
N MET A 379 -5.66 -4.87 -22.24
CA MET A 379 -6.92 -4.97 -21.49
C MET A 379 -6.72 -4.94 -19.98
N GLY A 380 -5.54 -5.30 -19.49
CA GLY A 380 -5.20 -5.35 -18.07
C GLY A 380 -3.77 -5.78 -17.80
N CYS A 381 -3.33 -5.58 -16.58
CA CYS A 381 -2.03 -6.00 -16.07
C CYS A 381 -2.23 -7.16 -15.06
N PRO A 382 -1.22 -8.06 -14.88
CA PRO A 382 0.13 -8.00 -15.46
C PRO A 382 0.19 -8.05 -16.99
N HIS A 383 1.27 -7.48 -17.53
CA HIS A 383 1.59 -7.38 -18.94
C HIS A 383 3.11 -7.58 -19.11
N PRO A 384 3.65 -7.95 -20.28
CA PRO A 384 5.09 -8.12 -20.49
C PRO A 384 5.97 -6.98 -19.96
N PHE A 385 5.50 -5.74 -20.00
CA PHE A 385 6.21 -4.55 -19.51
C PHE A 385 5.68 -3.99 -18.18
N VAL A 386 4.61 -4.57 -17.62
CA VAL A 386 4.01 -4.11 -16.37
C VAL A 386 3.81 -5.34 -15.50
N PRO A 387 4.71 -5.60 -14.55
CA PRO A 387 4.80 -6.89 -13.88
C PRO A 387 3.73 -7.15 -12.80
N SER A 388 3.01 -6.12 -12.37
CA SER A 388 1.91 -6.21 -11.39
C SER A 388 0.59 -5.75 -12.01
N ASN A 389 -0.52 -6.13 -11.41
CA ASN A 389 -1.84 -5.55 -11.68
C ASN A 389 -2.03 -4.18 -11.01
N HIS A 390 -1.09 -3.76 -10.17
CA HIS A 390 -0.98 -2.42 -9.62
C HIS A 390 0.18 -1.65 -10.25
N PHE A 391 0.08 -0.32 -10.23
CA PHE A 391 1.16 0.59 -10.58
C PHE A 391 1.75 1.20 -9.33
N PRO A 392 3.09 1.34 -9.21
CA PRO A 392 3.67 1.99 -8.05
C PRO A 392 3.21 3.45 -7.96
N LEU A 393 2.73 3.86 -6.79
CA LEU A 393 2.59 5.26 -6.43
C LEU A 393 3.94 5.79 -5.98
N ILE A 394 4.35 6.95 -6.51
CA ILE A 394 5.62 7.57 -6.13
C ILE A 394 5.37 9.06 -5.92
N ALA A 395 5.73 9.55 -4.74
CA ALA A 395 5.62 10.95 -4.35
C ALA A 395 6.92 11.46 -3.75
N ALA A 396 7.23 12.74 -3.94
CA ALA A 396 8.33 13.40 -3.26
C ALA A 396 7.80 14.37 -2.20
N PHE A 397 8.49 14.41 -1.08
CA PHE A 397 8.14 15.21 0.08
C PHE A 397 9.29 16.08 0.52
N GLN A 398 8.94 17.23 1.10
CA GLN A 398 9.86 18.14 1.77
C GLN A 398 9.51 18.25 3.25
N LEU A 399 10.50 18.06 4.10
CA LEU A 399 10.51 18.49 5.50
C LEU A 399 11.37 19.72 5.63
N THR A 400 10.91 20.68 6.43
CA THR A 400 11.70 21.86 6.80
C THR A 400 12.05 21.81 8.28
N ALA A 401 13.27 22.26 8.63
CA ALA A 401 13.70 22.42 10.00
C ALA A 401 13.07 23.65 10.65
#